data_8da1fec47a2d92d0eed49710547a7b9a
#
_entry.id   8da1fec47a2d92d0eed49710547a7b9a
#
_cell.length_a   1.000
_cell.length_b   1.000
_cell.length_c   1.000
_cell.angle_alpha   90.00
_cell.angle_beta   90.00
_cell.angle_gamma   90.00
#
_symmetry.space_group_name_H-M   'P 1'
#
loop_
_entity.id
_entity.type
_entity.pdbx_description
1 polymer ?
#
loop_
_entity_poly.entity_id
_entity_poly.type
_entity_poly.pdbx_seq_one_letter_code
_entity_poly.pdbx_strand_id
1 'polypeptide(L)'
;MQVAGLEKSLVSSTLSTRGEVTVINLTKEKAALARDALCKAVYARLFEWVVGRVNEKNGAEALKANEDGESLKFIGLLDIFGFESFAINTFEQLCINFANEKLQQFFLKFVFKAEEDLYSTECVAWTRIEYQDNQGCIDLVEKSPTGIMRVLDEQCKKPGSDAEKKDKAFCTEVAEKHRRNDFFMDARGAGQKNYRVEEAFAVRHFAGDVCYVGAGFCDKNNDTLHSDFVQLCLASAHGILPKLFESEAGARKANTFNSVSRRFINDLNQLMVDLNSTRAHFIRCIKPNVTLAAFKFTPSLVLTQLRCSGTIDAVQLMAGAYPTRIPYESIYGRYASQM
;
A
#
# COMPACT_ATOMS: atom_id res chain seq x y z
N MET A 1 -18.07 1.40 -28.58
CA MET A 1 -16.70 1.17 -29.10
C MET A 1 -16.84 0.42 -30.41
N GLN A 2 -16.23 0.89 -31.50
CA GLN A 2 -16.27 0.17 -32.78
C GLN A 2 -15.30 -1.03 -32.68
N VAL A 3 -15.77 -2.22 -33.09
CA VAL A 3 -15.00 -3.47 -33.00
C VAL A 3 -13.67 -3.36 -33.76
N ALA A 4 -13.70 -2.85 -34.98
CA ALA A 4 -12.48 -2.66 -35.79
C ALA A 4 -11.46 -1.70 -35.15
N GLY A 5 -11.92 -0.67 -34.43
CA GLY A 5 -11.04 0.23 -33.69
C GLY A 5 -10.36 -0.47 -32.49
N LEU A 6 -11.11 -1.31 -31.79
CA LEU A 6 -10.56 -2.10 -30.68
C LEU A 6 -9.54 -3.12 -31.17
N GLU A 7 -9.86 -3.89 -32.21
CA GLU A 7 -8.96 -4.86 -32.83
C GLU A 7 -7.63 -4.19 -33.23
N LYS A 8 -7.71 -3.05 -33.93
CA LYS A 8 -6.53 -2.27 -34.33
C LYS A 8 -5.70 -1.86 -33.13
N SER A 9 -6.30 -1.28 -32.08
CA SER A 9 -5.59 -0.80 -30.88
C SER A 9 -5.02 -1.94 -30.03
N LEU A 10 -5.53 -3.16 -30.16
CA LEU A 10 -4.97 -4.34 -29.49
C LEU A 10 -3.72 -4.89 -30.19
N VAL A 11 -3.61 -4.76 -31.51
CA VAL A 11 -2.49 -5.32 -32.27
C VAL A 11 -1.44 -4.28 -32.67
N SER A 12 -1.76 -3.00 -32.55
CA SER A 12 -0.82 -1.91 -32.85
C SER A 12 -0.97 -0.75 -31.85
N SER A 13 0.09 0.00 -31.65
CA SER A 13 0.07 1.24 -30.88
C SER A 13 0.63 2.40 -31.70
N THR A 14 0.07 3.58 -31.51
CA THR A 14 0.48 4.80 -32.21
C THR A 14 1.40 5.64 -31.32
N LEU A 15 2.62 5.89 -31.78
CA LEU A 15 3.57 6.78 -31.14
C LEU A 15 3.65 8.09 -31.92
N SER A 16 3.35 9.21 -31.27
CA SER A 16 3.53 10.54 -31.87
C SER A 16 4.74 11.23 -31.25
N THR A 17 5.76 11.46 -32.06
CA THR A 17 7.00 12.13 -31.63
C THR A 17 7.29 13.29 -32.58
N ARG A 18 7.34 14.52 -32.06
CA ARG A 18 7.65 15.76 -32.84
C ARG A 18 6.77 15.98 -34.08
N GLY A 19 5.51 15.50 -34.04
CA GLY A 19 4.57 15.64 -35.17
C GLY A 19 4.59 14.47 -36.17
N GLU A 20 5.53 13.54 -36.06
CA GLU A 20 5.53 12.30 -36.81
C GLU A 20 4.73 11.22 -36.07
N VAL A 21 3.87 10.52 -36.79
CA VAL A 21 3.07 9.43 -36.26
C VAL A 21 3.60 8.10 -36.76
N THR A 22 4.13 7.30 -35.84
CA THR A 22 4.64 5.96 -36.13
C THR A 22 3.70 4.91 -35.57
N VAL A 23 3.26 3.96 -36.40
CA VAL A 23 2.47 2.80 -35.97
C VAL A 23 3.42 1.64 -35.68
N ILE A 24 3.35 1.11 -34.46
CA ILE A 24 4.17 -0.01 -33.99
C ILE A 24 3.25 -1.22 -33.85
N ASN A 25 3.53 -2.31 -34.58
CA ASN A 25 2.83 -3.57 -34.40
C ASN A 25 3.28 -4.24 -33.10
N LEU A 26 2.31 -4.73 -32.33
CA LEU A 26 2.54 -5.42 -31.07
C LEU A 26 2.76 -6.92 -31.30
N THR A 27 3.66 -7.53 -30.55
CA THR A 27 3.73 -9.00 -30.44
C THR A 27 2.53 -9.54 -29.71
N LYS A 28 2.26 -10.85 -29.78
CA LYS A 28 1.14 -11.50 -29.11
C LYS A 28 1.16 -11.23 -27.59
N GLU A 29 2.34 -11.27 -26.98
CA GLU A 29 2.54 -11.02 -25.56
C GLU A 29 2.22 -9.57 -25.20
N LYS A 30 2.73 -8.63 -25.99
CA LYS A 30 2.43 -7.20 -25.81
C LYS A 30 0.98 -6.85 -26.05
N ALA A 31 0.32 -7.51 -27.01
CA ALA A 31 -1.12 -7.36 -27.26
C ALA A 31 -1.94 -7.84 -26.04
N ALA A 32 -1.55 -8.96 -25.44
CA ALA A 32 -2.18 -9.43 -24.20
C ALA A 32 -2.02 -8.45 -23.04
N LEU A 33 -0.81 -7.91 -22.83
CA LEU A 33 -0.56 -6.88 -21.82
C LEU A 33 -1.37 -5.61 -22.08
N ALA A 34 -1.48 -5.17 -23.33
CA ALA A 34 -2.28 -4.00 -23.73
C ALA A 34 -3.77 -4.21 -23.45
N ARG A 35 -4.30 -5.41 -23.73
CA ARG A 35 -5.67 -5.80 -23.35
C ARG A 35 -5.88 -5.72 -21.84
N ASP A 36 -4.96 -6.29 -21.07
CA ASP A 36 -5.06 -6.34 -19.61
C ASP A 36 -4.95 -4.94 -19.02
N ALA A 37 -4.09 -4.07 -19.56
CA ALA A 37 -4.01 -2.66 -19.19
C ALA A 37 -5.32 -1.92 -19.45
N LEU A 38 -5.97 -2.15 -20.60
CA LEU A 38 -7.29 -1.57 -20.89
C LEU A 38 -8.34 -2.05 -19.87
N CYS A 39 -8.40 -3.35 -19.59
CA CYS A 39 -9.36 -3.90 -18.62
C CYS A 39 -9.16 -3.30 -17.21
N LYS A 40 -7.91 -3.22 -16.77
CA LYS A 40 -7.56 -2.61 -15.47
C LYS A 40 -7.96 -1.13 -15.43
N ALA A 41 -7.66 -0.39 -16.49
CA ALA A 41 -7.97 1.02 -16.59
C ALA A 41 -9.48 1.31 -16.57
N VAL A 42 -10.27 0.52 -17.30
CA VAL A 42 -11.73 0.63 -17.28
C VAL A 42 -12.29 0.28 -15.91
N TYR A 43 -11.81 -0.80 -15.30
CA TYR A 43 -12.27 -1.21 -13.98
C TYR A 43 -11.95 -0.17 -12.89
N ALA A 44 -10.74 0.37 -12.87
CA ALA A 44 -10.34 1.38 -11.89
C ALA A 44 -11.24 2.64 -12.00
N ARG A 45 -11.45 3.15 -13.21
CA ARG A 45 -12.30 4.34 -13.44
C ARG A 45 -13.77 4.06 -13.15
N LEU A 46 -14.25 2.85 -13.46
CA LEU A 46 -15.60 2.44 -13.12
C LEU A 46 -15.80 2.43 -11.60
N PHE A 47 -14.83 1.90 -10.87
CA PHE A 47 -14.87 1.90 -9.41
C PHE A 47 -14.90 3.32 -8.84
N GLU A 48 -14.00 4.20 -9.31
CA GLU A 48 -13.98 5.62 -8.91
C GLU A 48 -15.31 6.31 -9.23
N TRP A 49 -15.88 6.05 -10.40
CA TRP A 49 -17.17 6.59 -10.78
C TRP A 49 -18.31 6.09 -9.87
N VAL A 50 -18.34 4.81 -9.53
CA VAL A 50 -19.33 4.24 -8.59
C VAL A 50 -19.19 4.88 -7.22
N VAL A 51 -17.97 4.99 -6.69
CA VAL A 51 -17.72 5.66 -5.39
C VAL A 51 -18.20 7.11 -5.45
N GLY A 52 -17.89 7.85 -6.52
CA GLY A 52 -18.36 9.21 -6.72
C GLY A 52 -19.89 9.31 -6.73
N ARG A 53 -20.58 8.40 -7.41
CA ARG A 53 -22.06 8.35 -7.43
C ARG A 53 -22.66 8.01 -6.07
N VAL A 54 -22.03 7.11 -5.32
CA VAL A 54 -22.46 6.79 -3.94
C VAL A 54 -22.32 8.02 -3.05
N ASN A 55 -21.17 8.70 -3.11
CA ASN A 55 -20.93 9.90 -2.32
C ASN A 55 -21.92 11.03 -2.67
N GLU A 56 -22.15 11.25 -3.96
CA GLU A 56 -23.14 12.24 -4.43
C GLU A 56 -24.56 11.94 -3.90
N LYS A 57 -24.98 10.67 -3.97
CA LYS A 57 -26.30 10.25 -3.48
C LYS A 57 -26.45 10.35 -1.97
N ASN A 58 -25.38 10.13 -1.24
CA ASN A 58 -25.34 10.28 0.21
C ASN A 58 -25.17 11.74 0.68
N GLY A 59 -25.10 12.69 -0.25
CA GLY A 59 -24.94 14.11 0.08
C GLY A 59 -23.59 14.45 0.70
N ALA A 60 -22.54 13.65 0.43
CA ALA A 60 -21.25 13.81 1.07
C ALA A 60 -20.63 15.21 0.86
N GLU A 61 -20.96 15.89 -0.24
CA GLU A 61 -20.51 17.26 -0.49
C GLU A 61 -21.29 18.30 0.33
N ALA A 62 -22.59 18.09 0.53
CA ALA A 62 -23.40 18.93 1.39
C ALA A 62 -23.07 18.78 2.88
N LEU A 63 -22.47 17.64 3.25
CA LEU A 63 -22.05 17.34 4.63
C LEU A 63 -20.66 17.90 4.98
N LYS A 64 -19.93 18.52 4.05
CA LYS A 64 -18.57 19.06 4.31
C LYS A 64 -18.57 20.32 5.16
N ALA A 65 -19.65 21.07 5.19
CA ALA A 65 -19.82 22.24 6.03
C ALA A 65 -21.26 22.34 6.53
N ASN A 66 -21.47 22.85 7.75
CA ASN A 66 -22.78 23.25 8.23
C ASN A 66 -23.19 24.61 7.63
N GLU A 67 -24.41 25.07 7.93
CA GLU A 67 -24.95 26.35 7.45
C GLU A 67 -24.07 27.56 7.87
N ASP A 68 -23.30 27.42 8.95
CA ASP A 68 -22.36 28.42 9.48
C ASP A 68 -20.96 28.35 8.82
N GLY A 69 -20.75 27.46 7.85
CA GLY A 69 -19.47 27.28 7.16
C GLY A 69 -18.39 26.52 7.95
N GLU A 70 -18.73 25.95 9.11
CA GLU A 70 -17.84 25.11 9.88
C GLU A 70 -17.75 23.70 9.29
N SER A 71 -16.53 23.17 9.20
CA SER A 71 -16.29 21.79 8.78
C SER A 71 -16.95 20.81 9.75
N LEU A 72 -17.81 19.94 9.23
CA LEU A 72 -18.43 18.89 10.03
C LEU A 72 -17.38 17.88 10.51
N LYS A 73 -17.52 17.45 11.75
CA LYS A 73 -16.72 16.36 12.32
C LYS A 73 -17.10 15.04 11.64
N PHE A 74 -16.13 14.20 11.38
CA PHE A 74 -16.36 12.88 10.78
C PHE A 74 -15.73 11.77 11.62
N ILE A 75 -16.24 10.56 11.47
CA ILE A 75 -15.65 9.32 11.98
C ILE A 75 -15.24 8.51 10.77
N GLY A 76 -13.93 8.25 10.63
CA GLY A 76 -13.38 7.40 9.57
C GLY A 76 -13.19 5.97 10.04
N LEU A 77 -13.49 5.00 9.17
CA LEU A 77 -13.19 3.58 9.38
C LEU A 77 -12.16 3.15 8.33
N LEU A 78 -11.01 2.69 8.79
CA LEU A 78 -9.97 2.12 7.92
C LEU A 78 -9.96 0.61 8.09
N ASP A 79 -10.26 -0.10 7.00
CA ASP A 79 -10.19 -1.56 6.93
C ASP A 79 -9.35 -1.95 5.69
N ILE A 80 -8.13 -2.40 5.92
CA ILE A 80 -7.19 -2.80 4.88
C ILE A 80 -6.74 -4.24 5.09
N PHE A 81 -6.13 -4.83 4.05
CA PHE A 81 -5.48 -6.13 4.19
C PHE A 81 -4.42 -6.09 5.29
N GLY A 82 -4.43 -7.09 6.17
CA GLY A 82 -3.35 -7.30 7.13
C GLY A 82 -2.07 -7.78 6.46
N PHE A 83 -1.03 -7.97 7.25
CA PHE A 83 0.26 -8.47 6.80
C PHE A 83 0.11 -9.85 6.12
N GLU A 84 0.72 -10.03 4.95
CA GLU A 84 0.64 -11.26 4.14
C GLU A 84 2.01 -11.90 3.97
N SER A 85 2.07 -13.21 4.18
CA SER A 85 3.23 -14.04 3.87
C SER A 85 2.75 -15.39 3.36
N PHE A 86 2.93 -15.60 2.08
CA PHE A 86 2.56 -16.82 1.36
C PHE A 86 3.81 -17.58 0.92
N ALA A 87 3.61 -18.77 0.35
CA ALA A 87 4.69 -19.54 -0.27
C ALA A 87 5.35 -18.78 -1.43
N ILE A 88 4.58 -18.00 -2.18
CA ILE A 88 5.04 -17.12 -3.25
C ILE A 88 4.45 -15.74 -2.98
N ASN A 89 5.32 -14.73 -2.79
CA ASN A 89 4.91 -13.35 -2.61
C ASN A 89 5.40 -12.52 -3.80
N THR A 90 4.53 -11.68 -4.31
CA THR A 90 4.74 -10.88 -5.52
C THR A 90 4.68 -9.39 -5.21
N PHE A 91 4.62 -8.56 -6.24
CA PHE A 91 4.55 -7.10 -6.11
C PHE A 91 3.39 -6.63 -5.22
N GLU A 92 2.24 -7.29 -5.32
CA GLU A 92 1.05 -6.95 -4.51
C GLU A 92 1.31 -7.15 -3.02
N GLN A 93 1.94 -8.27 -2.62
CA GLN A 93 2.30 -8.52 -1.24
C GLN A 93 3.33 -7.54 -0.72
N LEU A 94 4.27 -7.10 -1.56
CA LEU A 94 5.21 -6.04 -1.18
C LEU A 94 4.46 -4.73 -0.87
N CYS A 95 3.50 -4.34 -1.70
CA CYS A 95 2.69 -3.14 -1.47
C CYS A 95 1.85 -3.26 -0.18
N ILE A 96 1.16 -4.40 0.01
CA ILE A 96 0.34 -4.66 1.20
C ILE A 96 1.20 -4.62 2.46
N ASN A 97 2.33 -5.32 2.47
CA ASN A 97 3.21 -5.37 3.62
C ASN A 97 3.87 -4.03 3.92
N PHE A 98 4.21 -3.25 2.89
CA PHE A 98 4.71 -1.89 3.06
C PHE A 98 3.65 -0.95 3.68
N ALA A 99 2.38 -1.05 3.30
CA ALA A 99 1.32 -0.31 3.96
C ALA A 99 1.20 -0.69 5.44
N ASN A 100 1.29 -2.00 5.74
CA ASN A 100 1.27 -2.49 7.12
C ASN A 100 2.49 -2.00 7.93
N GLU A 101 3.69 -1.86 7.33
CA GLU A 101 4.86 -1.26 7.99
C GLU A 101 4.60 0.18 8.42
N LYS A 102 4.03 1.01 7.54
CA LYS A 102 3.69 2.40 7.88
C LYS A 102 2.61 2.50 8.94
N LEU A 103 1.59 1.66 8.87
CA LEU A 103 0.53 1.63 9.87
C LEU A 103 1.02 1.10 11.23
N GLN A 104 1.94 0.13 11.23
CA GLN A 104 2.58 -0.34 12.46
C GLN A 104 3.41 0.77 13.11
N GLN A 105 4.20 1.49 12.32
CA GLN A 105 4.96 2.64 12.83
C GLN A 105 4.04 3.71 13.41
N PHE A 106 2.95 4.03 12.69
CA PHE A 106 1.95 4.98 13.17
C PHE A 106 1.34 4.53 14.50
N PHE A 107 0.94 3.25 14.59
CA PHE A 107 0.39 2.67 15.81
C PHE A 107 1.36 2.79 17.00
N LEU A 108 2.61 2.37 16.83
CA LEU A 108 3.61 2.45 17.86
C LEU A 108 3.86 3.90 18.31
N LYS A 109 4.08 4.80 17.37
CA LYS A 109 4.25 6.24 17.66
C LYS A 109 3.06 6.83 18.39
N PHE A 110 1.83 6.46 17.99
CA PHE A 110 0.61 6.95 18.63
C PHE A 110 0.50 6.45 20.07
N VAL A 111 0.74 5.16 20.32
CA VAL A 111 0.68 4.56 21.66
C VAL A 111 1.76 5.17 22.56
N PHE A 112 3.00 5.31 22.07
CA PHE A 112 4.10 5.93 22.83
C PHE A 112 3.80 7.36 23.20
N LYS A 113 3.41 8.17 22.23
CA LYS A 113 3.13 9.58 22.49
C LYS A 113 2.02 9.75 23.51
N ALA A 114 0.98 8.94 23.45
CA ALA A 114 -0.12 8.99 24.43
C ALA A 114 0.37 8.67 25.85
N GLU A 115 1.31 7.72 25.99
CA GLU A 115 1.92 7.37 27.28
C GLU A 115 2.85 8.50 27.79
N GLU A 116 3.71 9.02 26.93
CA GLU A 116 4.61 10.13 27.27
C GLU A 116 3.84 11.38 27.71
N ASP A 117 2.82 11.75 26.97
CA ASP A 117 1.97 12.90 27.26
C ASP A 117 1.25 12.72 28.63
N LEU A 118 0.75 11.50 28.89
CA LEU A 118 0.09 11.18 30.16
C LEU A 118 1.07 11.26 31.33
N TYR A 119 2.24 10.64 31.24
CA TYR A 119 3.22 10.63 32.31
C TYR A 119 3.75 12.04 32.60
N SER A 120 3.91 12.85 31.55
CA SER A 120 4.29 14.25 31.70
C SER A 120 3.20 15.06 32.41
N THR A 121 1.94 14.84 32.07
CA THR A 121 0.78 15.53 32.67
C THR A 121 0.60 15.15 34.14
N GLU A 122 0.76 13.87 34.46
CA GLU A 122 0.62 13.32 35.81
C GLU A 122 1.90 13.47 36.67
N CYS A 123 2.96 14.09 36.15
CA CYS A 123 4.26 14.25 36.80
C CYS A 123 4.84 12.93 37.33
N VAL A 124 4.61 11.82 36.64
CA VAL A 124 5.11 10.50 37.00
C VAL A 124 6.53 10.33 36.48
N ALA A 125 7.43 9.90 37.33
CA ALA A 125 8.78 9.53 36.91
C ALA A 125 8.73 8.24 36.08
N TRP A 126 9.26 8.30 34.87
CA TRP A 126 9.30 7.14 33.97
C TRP A 126 10.62 7.08 33.20
N THR A 127 11.00 5.90 32.79
CA THR A 127 12.16 5.70 31.91
C THR A 127 11.64 5.51 30.48
N ARG A 128 12.23 6.24 29.57
CA ARG A 128 11.85 6.12 28.14
C ARG A 128 11.99 4.66 27.69
N ILE A 129 10.91 4.12 27.17
CA ILE A 129 10.88 2.75 26.66
C ILE A 129 11.42 2.78 25.24
N GLU A 130 12.51 2.06 25.02
CA GLU A 130 13.03 1.87 23.66
C GLU A 130 12.17 0.84 22.93
N TYR A 131 11.74 1.18 21.74
CA TYR A 131 11.07 0.26 20.85
C TYR A 131 11.85 0.11 19.55
N GLN A 132 11.68 -1.02 18.91
CA GLN A 132 12.32 -1.28 17.63
C GLN A 132 11.64 -0.45 16.53
N ASP A 133 12.29 0.64 16.10
CA ASP A 133 11.80 1.48 15.03
C ASP A 133 11.97 0.75 13.68
N ASN A 134 10.89 0.60 12.96
CA ASN A 134 10.89 0.00 11.62
C ASN A 134 11.12 1.02 10.49
N GLN A 135 11.59 2.24 10.82
CA GLN A 135 11.90 3.27 9.83
C GLN A 135 12.89 2.77 8.77
N GLY A 136 13.86 1.94 9.16
CA GLY A 136 14.83 1.36 8.23
C GLY A 136 14.19 0.42 7.20
N CYS A 137 13.14 -0.32 7.56
CA CYS A 137 12.36 -1.13 6.62
C CYS A 137 11.54 -0.24 5.67
N ILE A 138 10.91 0.80 6.18
CA ILE A 138 10.19 1.78 5.37
C ILE A 138 11.12 2.45 4.38
N ASP A 139 12.29 2.91 4.83
CA ASP A 139 13.32 3.53 3.99
C ASP A 139 13.83 2.57 2.91
N LEU A 140 14.05 1.29 3.25
CA LEU A 140 14.44 0.25 2.29
C LEU A 140 13.45 0.16 1.12
N VAL A 141 12.16 0.32 1.37
CA VAL A 141 11.13 0.18 0.33
C VAL A 141 10.93 1.47 -0.47
N GLU A 142 10.83 2.64 0.19
CA GLU A 142 10.38 3.87 -0.50
C GLU A 142 11.44 4.96 -0.69
N LYS A 143 12.58 4.93 0.01
CA LYS A 143 13.52 6.06 0.06
C LYS A 143 14.12 6.37 -1.31
N SER A 144 14.03 7.63 -1.70
CA SER A 144 14.66 8.09 -2.95
C SER A 144 16.15 8.36 -2.72
N PRO A 145 17.04 7.98 -3.66
CA PRO A 145 16.79 7.28 -4.94
C PRO A 145 16.92 5.74 -4.85
N THR A 146 17.24 5.18 -3.69
CA THR A 146 17.74 3.81 -3.54
C THR A 146 16.67 2.78 -3.17
N GLY A 147 15.53 3.20 -2.64
CA GLY A 147 14.49 2.28 -2.19
C GLY A 147 14.01 1.31 -3.28
N ILE A 148 13.58 0.13 -2.87
CA ILE A 148 13.17 -0.97 -3.76
C ILE A 148 12.18 -0.49 -4.83
N MET A 149 11.15 0.27 -4.44
CA MET A 149 10.15 0.78 -5.39
C MET A 149 10.74 1.84 -6.36
N ARG A 150 11.77 2.59 -5.95
CA ARG A 150 12.47 3.53 -6.84
C ARG A 150 13.36 2.81 -7.84
N VAL A 151 14.05 1.76 -7.40
CA VAL A 151 14.83 0.90 -8.30
C VAL A 151 13.92 0.24 -9.33
N LEU A 152 12.74 -0.22 -8.92
CA LEU A 152 11.74 -0.78 -9.82
C LEU A 152 11.29 0.23 -10.88
N ASP A 153 10.99 1.47 -10.48
CA ASP A 153 10.63 2.54 -11.41
C ASP A 153 11.72 2.81 -12.45
N GLU A 154 12.98 2.82 -12.03
CA GLU A 154 14.10 3.04 -12.95
C GLU A 154 14.26 1.88 -13.94
N GLN A 155 14.07 0.63 -13.49
CA GLN A 155 14.13 -0.53 -14.40
C GLN A 155 12.96 -0.51 -15.40
N CYS A 156 11.77 -0.11 -14.99
CA CYS A 156 10.64 0.02 -15.90
C CYS A 156 10.88 1.04 -17.02
N LYS A 157 11.62 2.13 -16.74
CA LYS A 157 11.96 3.18 -17.72
C LYS A 157 13.04 2.78 -18.72
N LYS A 158 13.88 1.80 -18.39
CA LYS A 158 14.96 1.38 -19.29
C LYS A 158 14.39 0.83 -20.59
N PRO A 159 15.00 1.18 -21.75
CA PRO A 159 14.56 0.64 -23.03
C PRO A 159 14.77 -0.87 -23.08
N GLY A 160 13.95 -1.55 -23.87
CA GLY A 160 13.99 -2.99 -24.03
C GLY A 160 12.62 -3.60 -23.74
N SER A 161 12.34 -4.72 -24.39
CA SER A 161 11.03 -5.36 -24.38
C SER A 161 10.97 -6.67 -23.60
N ASP A 162 12.11 -7.13 -23.09
CA ASP A 162 12.21 -8.40 -22.39
C ASP A 162 11.92 -8.18 -20.89
N ALA A 163 10.70 -8.49 -20.50
CA ALA A 163 10.21 -8.33 -19.12
C ALA A 163 11.05 -9.17 -18.13
N GLU A 164 11.37 -10.42 -18.48
CA GLU A 164 12.15 -11.30 -17.62
C GLU A 164 13.55 -10.75 -17.35
N LYS A 165 14.20 -10.18 -18.37
CA LYS A 165 15.50 -9.52 -18.18
C LYS A 165 15.43 -8.30 -17.29
N LYS A 166 14.34 -7.52 -17.40
CA LYS A 166 14.11 -6.36 -16.53
C LYS A 166 13.90 -6.78 -15.09
N ASP A 167 13.10 -7.81 -14.85
CA ASP A 167 12.84 -8.33 -13.52
C ASP A 167 14.12 -8.88 -12.86
N LYS A 168 14.95 -9.62 -13.63
CA LYS A 168 16.26 -10.08 -13.16
C LYS A 168 17.22 -8.93 -12.85
N ALA A 169 17.28 -7.94 -13.73
CA ALA A 169 18.10 -6.75 -13.52
C ALA A 169 17.63 -5.95 -12.29
N PHE A 170 16.31 -5.87 -12.07
CA PHE A 170 15.73 -5.26 -10.88
C PHE A 170 16.18 -5.98 -9.60
N CYS A 171 16.00 -7.29 -9.50
CA CYS A 171 16.42 -8.07 -8.33
C CYS A 171 17.92 -7.95 -8.06
N THR A 172 18.73 -8.01 -9.11
CA THR A 172 20.21 -7.85 -9.01
C THR A 172 20.55 -6.47 -8.47
N GLU A 173 19.99 -5.39 -9.02
CA GLU A 173 20.27 -4.02 -8.59
C GLU A 173 19.82 -3.76 -7.15
N VAL A 174 18.65 -4.31 -6.74
CA VAL A 174 18.19 -4.26 -5.35
C VAL A 174 19.20 -4.94 -4.42
N ALA A 175 19.64 -6.15 -4.76
CA ALA A 175 20.62 -6.88 -3.95
C ALA A 175 21.97 -6.13 -3.85
N GLU A 176 22.45 -5.53 -4.93
CA GLU A 176 23.71 -4.76 -4.93
C GLU A 176 23.62 -3.51 -4.04
N LYS A 177 22.52 -2.76 -4.16
CA LYS A 177 22.32 -1.53 -3.38
C LYS A 177 22.10 -1.78 -1.89
N HIS A 178 21.47 -2.89 -1.55
CA HIS A 178 21.00 -3.14 -0.18
C HIS A 178 21.73 -4.27 0.56
N ARG A 179 22.81 -4.80 0.00
CA ARG A 179 23.61 -5.89 0.61
C ARG A 179 24.02 -5.68 2.06
N ARG A 180 24.15 -4.43 2.50
CA ARG A 180 24.56 -4.05 3.87
C ARG A 180 23.42 -3.48 4.72
N ASN A 181 22.18 -3.57 4.25
CA ASN A 181 21.03 -3.06 4.96
C ASN A 181 20.49 -4.16 5.88
N ASP A 182 20.26 -3.84 7.15
CA ASP A 182 19.83 -4.80 8.18
C ASP A 182 18.43 -5.37 7.92
N PHE A 183 17.61 -4.67 7.14
CA PHE A 183 16.26 -5.09 6.75
C PHE A 183 16.20 -5.83 5.41
N PHE A 184 17.33 -5.93 4.72
CA PHE A 184 17.43 -6.66 3.45
C PHE A 184 18.16 -7.99 3.63
N MET A 185 17.66 -9.01 2.92
CA MET A 185 18.33 -10.31 2.80
C MET A 185 18.22 -10.79 1.35
N ASP A 186 19.19 -11.59 0.93
CA ASP A 186 18.99 -12.40 -0.27
C ASP A 186 17.98 -13.55 0.02
N ALA A 187 17.40 -14.13 -1.02
CA ALA A 187 16.41 -15.20 -0.86
C ALA A 187 16.97 -16.41 -0.10
N ARG A 188 18.28 -16.71 -0.23
CA ARG A 188 18.92 -17.82 0.47
C ARG A 188 19.09 -17.54 1.94
N GLY A 189 19.41 -16.31 2.32
CA GLY A 189 19.47 -15.85 3.71
C GLY A 189 18.12 -15.98 4.42
N ALA A 190 17.01 -15.78 3.69
CA ALA A 190 15.65 -16.03 4.15
C ALA A 190 15.19 -17.50 4.08
N GLY A 191 16.12 -18.44 3.85
CA GLY A 191 15.81 -19.87 3.79
C GLY A 191 15.26 -20.38 2.46
N GLN A 192 15.07 -19.51 1.46
CA GLN A 192 14.52 -19.83 0.13
C GLN A 192 15.66 -20.26 -0.84
N LYS A 193 16.18 -21.47 -0.65
CA LYS A 193 17.35 -21.98 -1.39
C LYS A 193 17.12 -22.19 -2.89
N ASN A 194 15.86 -22.23 -3.33
CA ASN A 194 15.49 -22.51 -4.72
C ASN A 194 15.63 -21.27 -5.64
N TYR A 195 15.76 -20.06 -5.08
CA TYR A 195 15.86 -18.84 -5.86
C TYR A 195 17.30 -18.33 -5.91
N ARG A 196 17.66 -17.78 -7.06
CA ARG A 196 18.90 -17.03 -7.25
C ARG A 196 18.71 -15.57 -6.86
N VAL A 197 19.80 -14.85 -6.66
CA VAL A 197 19.79 -13.41 -6.32
C VAL A 197 19.07 -12.57 -7.38
N GLU A 198 19.12 -12.98 -8.63
CA GLU A 198 18.46 -12.33 -9.76
C GLU A 198 16.95 -12.66 -9.87
N GLU A 199 16.43 -13.57 -9.08
CA GLU A 199 15.04 -14.05 -9.16
C GLU A 199 14.19 -13.59 -7.99
N ALA A 200 14.79 -13.39 -6.81
CA ALA A 200 14.08 -13.05 -5.61
C ALA A 200 14.96 -12.30 -4.60
N PHE A 201 14.32 -11.55 -3.74
CA PHE A 201 14.92 -10.87 -2.59
C PHE A 201 14.01 -11.02 -1.37
N ALA A 202 14.54 -10.77 -0.18
CA ALA A 202 13.75 -10.81 1.04
C ALA A 202 13.87 -9.51 1.84
N VAL A 203 12.79 -9.17 2.52
CA VAL A 203 12.69 -8.03 3.42
C VAL A 203 12.35 -8.52 4.80
N ARG A 204 13.07 -8.00 5.80
CA ARG A 204 12.77 -8.22 7.21
C ARG A 204 11.73 -7.20 7.65
N HIS A 205 10.49 -7.64 7.77
CA HIS A 205 9.37 -6.87 8.25
C HIS A 205 9.17 -7.02 9.76
N PHE A 206 8.40 -6.12 10.36
CA PHE A 206 8.04 -6.22 11.79
C PHE A 206 7.39 -7.56 12.14
N ALA A 207 6.60 -8.13 11.22
CA ALA A 207 5.89 -9.39 11.43
C ALA A 207 6.73 -10.64 11.06
N GLY A 208 7.89 -10.47 10.44
CA GLY A 208 8.81 -11.53 10.03
C GLY A 208 9.41 -11.33 8.65
N ASP A 209 10.30 -12.24 8.28
CA ASP A 209 11.01 -12.18 7.01
C ASP A 209 10.09 -12.68 5.86
N VAL A 210 10.00 -11.91 4.78
CA VAL A 210 9.21 -12.27 3.60
C VAL A 210 10.09 -12.24 2.35
N CYS A 211 10.09 -13.34 1.62
CA CYS A 211 10.76 -13.45 0.33
C CYS A 211 9.80 -13.10 -0.80
N TYR A 212 10.22 -12.19 -1.68
CA TYR A 212 9.49 -11.70 -2.84
C TYR A 212 10.12 -12.21 -4.12
N VAL A 213 9.31 -12.83 -4.99
CA VAL A 213 9.74 -13.31 -6.30
C VAL A 213 9.57 -12.18 -7.30
N GLY A 214 10.67 -11.77 -7.92
CA GLY A 214 10.73 -10.58 -8.79
C GLY A 214 10.02 -10.71 -10.13
N ALA A 215 9.68 -11.92 -10.54
CA ALA A 215 8.98 -12.16 -11.79
C ALA A 215 7.66 -11.39 -11.88
N GLY A 216 7.50 -10.60 -12.95
CA GLY A 216 6.31 -9.79 -13.21
C GLY A 216 6.26 -8.46 -12.45
N PHE A 217 7.28 -8.09 -11.67
CA PHE A 217 7.30 -6.81 -10.94
C PHE A 217 7.28 -5.61 -11.91
N CYS A 218 8.10 -5.63 -12.96
CA CYS A 218 8.15 -4.56 -13.92
C CYS A 218 6.83 -4.39 -14.68
N ASP A 219 6.21 -5.48 -15.10
CA ASP A 219 4.93 -5.46 -15.83
C ASP A 219 3.79 -4.96 -14.92
N LYS A 220 3.76 -5.42 -13.67
CA LYS A 220 2.74 -4.99 -12.69
C LYS A 220 2.90 -3.54 -12.27
N ASN A 221 4.13 -3.04 -12.22
CA ASN A 221 4.41 -1.65 -11.88
C ASN A 221 4.16 -0.68 -13.06
N ASN A 222 4.16 -1.18 -14.29
CA ASN A 222 3.91 -0.37 -15.47
C ASN A 222 2.40 -0.24 -15.71
N ASP A 223 1.82 0.93 -15.43
CA ASP A 223 0.40 1.24 -15.61
C ASP A 223 0.17 2.16 -16.82
N THR A 224 0.94 1.95 -17.87
CA THR A 224 0.84 2.78 -19.08
C THR A 224 -0.30 2.29 -19.97
N LEU A 225 -1.37 3.07 -20.07
CA LEU A 225 -2.43 2.86 -21.05
C LEU A 225 -2.08 3.58 -22.36
N HIS A 226 -2.14 2.88 -23.47
CA HIS A 226 -1.93 3.49 -24.78
C HIS A 226 -3.00 4.55 -25.09
N SER A 227 -2.58 5.70 -25.63
CA SER A 227 -3.47 6.82 -25.98
C SER A 227 -4.60 6.42 -26.92
N ASP A 228 -4.35 5.44 -27.79
CA ASP A 228 -5.33 4.92 -28.74
C ASP A 228 -6.56 4.33 -28.01
N PHE A 229 -6.36 3.64 -26.88
CA PHE A 229 -7.46 3.13 -26.07
C PHE A 229 -8.26 4.25 -25.39
N VAL A 230 -7.58 5.31 -24.93
CA VAL A 230 -8.25 6.47 -24.34
C VAL A 230 -9.17 7.12 -25.38
N GLN A 231 -8.64 7.38 -26.59
CA GLN A 231 -9.44 7.95 -27.68
C GLN A 231 -10.60 7.04 -28.07
N LEU A 232 -10.38 5.73 -28.10
CA LEU A 232 -11.41 4.75 -28.42
C LEU A 232 -12.53 4.73 -27.35
N CYS A 233 -12.19 4.86 -26.08
CA CYS A 233 -13.16 4.95 -24.99
C CYS A 233 -13.95 6.26 -25.04
N LEU A 234 -13.29 7.39 -25.30
CA LEU A 234 -13.93 8.70 -25.45
C LEU A 234 -14.89 8.73 -26.65
N ALA A 235 -14.53 8.08 -27.77
CA ALA A 235 -15.37 7.99 -28.97
C ALA A 235 -16.44 6.89 -28.89
N SER A 236 -16.61 6.22 -27.76
CA SER A 236 -17.58 5.14 -27.62
C SER A 236 -19.02 5.66 -27.61
N ALA A 237 -19.90 4.98 -28.33
CA ALA A 237 -21.34 5.22 -28.25
C ALA A 237 -21.98 4.67 -26.96
N HIS A 238 -21.24 3.87 -26.15
CA HIS A 238 -21.73 3.36 -24.90
C HIS A 238 -21.66 4.45 -23.82
N GLY A 239 -22.81 4.88 -23.30
CA GLY A 239 -22.99 6.11 -22.53
C GLY A 239 -22.12 6.26 -21.27
N ILE A 240 -21.55 5.16 -20.71
CA ILE A 240 -20.71 5.23 -19.52
C ILE A 240 -19.22 5.39 -19.89
N LEU A 241 -18.72 4.73 -20.94
CA LEU A 241 -17.30 4.72 -21.27
C LEU A 241 -16.70 6.12 -21.49
N PRO A 242 -17.29 7.02 -22.28
CA PRO A 242 -16.77 8.38 -22.42
C PRO A 242 -16.67 9.11 -21.09
N LYS A 243 -17.65 8.94 -20.20
CA LYS A 243 -17.66 9.58 -18.87
C LYS A 243 -16.51 9.12 -17.99
N LEU A 244 -16.15 7.83 -18.08
CA LEU A 244 -15.02 7.27 -17.31
C LEU A 244 -13.66 7.84 -17.73
N PHE A 245 -13.55 8.38 -18.94
CA PHE A 245 -12.30 8.91 -19.50
C PHE A 245 -12.35 10.44 -19.74
N GLU A 246 -13.42 11.11 -19.32
CA GLU A 246 -13.64 12.53 -19.57
C GLU A 246 -12.51 13.42 -19.03
N SER A 247 -11.96 13.10 -17.87
CA SER A 247 -10.81 13.81 -17.27
C SER A 247 -9.54 13.75 -18.13
N GLU A 248 -9.47 12.82 -19.07
CA GLU A 248 -8.36 12.65 -20.01
C GLU A 248 -8.62 13.33 -21.36
N ALA A 249 -9.82 13.85 -21.57
CA ALA A 249 -10.20 14.57 -22.78
C ALA A 249 -9.41 15.90 -22.85
N GLY A 250 -8.60 16.07 -23.89
CA GLY A 250 -7.80 17.28 -24.09
C GLY A 250 -6.46 17.31 -23.35
N ALA A 251 -6.16 16.33 -22.49
CA ALA A 251 -4.84 16.23 -21.92
C ALA A 251 -3.83 15.92 -23.04
N ARG A 252 -3.00 16.92 -23.41
CA ARG A 252 -1.79 16.68 -24.19
C ARG A 252 -0.89 15.80 -23.32
N LYS A 253 -0.97 14.48 -23.50
CA LYS A 253 -0.11 13.57 -22.77
C LYS A 253 1.33 13.81 -23.16
N ALA A 254 2.07 14.47 -22.28
CA ALA A 254 3.46 14.08 -22.17
C ALA A 254 3.46 12.58 -21.86
N ASN A 255 4.29 11.78 -22.55
CA ASN A 255 4.57 10.38 -22.25
C ASN A 255 5.28 10.28 -20.90
N THR A 256 4.61 10.69 -19.83
CA THR A 256 5.13 10.58 -18.47
C THR A 256 4.86 9.17 -18.00
N PHE A 257 5.94 8.43 -17.79
CA PHE A 257 5.88 7.14 -17.12
C PHE A 257 5.16 7.30 -15.79
N ASN A 258 4.02 6.67 -15.66
CA ASN A 258 3.25 6.58 -14.42
C ASN A 258 3.36 5.16 -13.88
N SER A 259 3.91 5.01 -12.68
CA SER A 259 4.08 3.71 -12.04
C SER A 259 3.04 3.49 -10.95
N VAL A 260 2.63 2.24 -10.81
CA VAL A 260 1.74 1.82 -9.72
C VAL A 260 2.39 2.11 -8.37
N SER A 261 3.68 1.77 -8.20
CA SER A 261 4.42 2.01 -6.95
C SER A 261 4.45 3.47 -6.53
N ARG A 262 4.70 4.40 -7.49
CA ARG A 262 4.72 5.84 -7.19
C ARG A 262 3.35 6.34 -6.73
N ARG A 263 2.29 5.96 -7.43
CA ARG A 263 0.92 6.31 -7.07
C ARG A 263 0.58 5.74 -5.69
N PHE A 264 0.88 4.46 -5.47
CA PHE A 264 0.66 3.79 -4.20
C PHE A 264 1.37 4.47 -3.03
N ILE A 265 2.65 4.84 -3.19
CA ILE A 265 3.39 5.59 -2.15
C ILE A 265 2.72 6.94 -1.86
N ASN A 266 2.30 7.67 -2.89
CA ASN A 266 1.67 8.98 -2.71
C ASN A 266 0.33 8.85 -1.97
N ASP A 267 -0.51 7.91 -2.38
CA ASP A 267 -1.82 7.66 -1.76
C ASP A 267 -1.66 7.20 -0.30
N LEU A 268 -0.69 6.33 -0.04
CA LEU A 268 -0.37 5.89 1.31
C LEU A 268 0.17 7.04 2.19
N ASN A 269 1.00 7.91 1.63
CA ASN A 269 1.49 9.09 2.36
C ASN A 269 0.34 10.06 2.67
N GLN A 270 -0.61 10.25 1.75
CA GLN A 270 -1.79 11.06 2.01
C GLN A 270 -2.65 10.45 3.13
N LEU A 271 -2.88 9.14 3.08
CA LEU A 271 -3.56 8.42 4.17
C LEU A 271 -2.87 8.64 5.52
N MET A 272 -1.53 8.60 5.55
CA MET A 272 -0.78 8.85 6.80
C MET A 272 -0.94 10.29 7.30
N VAL A 273 -1.03 11.28 6.40
CA VAL A 273 -1.34 12.67 6.76
C VAL A 273 -2.74 12.76 7.39
N ASP A 274 -3.73 12.15 6.76
CA ASP A 274 -5.11 12.17 7.23
C ASP A 274 -5.23 11.50 8.61
N LEU A 275 -4.61 10.32 8.80
CA LEU A 275 -4.58 9.64 10.09
C LEU A 275 -3.92 10.47 11.20
N ASN A 276 -2.80 11.12 10.91
CA ASN A 276 -2.10 11.98 11.87
C ASN A 276 -2.90 13.25 12.25
N SER A 277 -3.85 13.66 11.40
CA SER A 277 -4.73 14.80 11.68
C SER A 277 -5.94 14.44 12.56
N THR A 278 -6.16 13.15 12.83
CA THR A 278 -7.32 12.63 13.55
C THR A 278 -6.91 12.00 14.89
N ARG A 279 -7.91 11.78 15.76
CA ARG A 279 -7.73 10.95 16.95
C ARG A 279 -7.94 9.48 16.57
N ALA A 280 -6.86 8.72 16.52
CA ALA A 280 -6.90 7.32 16.12
C ALA A 280 -7.37 6.39 17.24
N HIS A 281 -8.16 5.39 16.87
CA HIS A 281 -8.54 4.25 17.72
C HIS A 281 -8.24 2.96 16.96
N PHE A 282 -7.61 2.00 17.64
CA PHE A 282 -7.17 0.76 17.02
C PHE A 282 -8.01 -0.42 17.51
N ILE A 283 -8.59 -1.16 16.56
CA ILE A 283 -9.34 -2.39 16.82
C ILE A 283 -8.59 -3.53 16.15
N ARG A 284 -8.21 -4.53 16.92
CA ARG A 284 -7.51 -5.72 16.43
C ARG A 284 -8.41 -6.94 16.59
N CYS A 285 -8.82 -7.53 15.48
CA CYS A 285 -9.67 -8.71 15.46
C CYS A 285 -8.81 -9.98 15.31
N ILE A 286 -8.89 -10.88 16.27
CA ILE A 286 -8.16 -12.14 16.27
C ILE A 286 -9.13 -13.31 16.08
N LYS A 287 -8.94 -14.12 15.04
CA LYS A 287 -9.72 -15.33 14.80
C LYS A 287 -9.20 -16.48 15.67
N PRO A 288 -10.01 -17.06 16.55
CA PRO A 288 -9.55 -18.16 17.41
C PRO A 288 -9.30 -19.45 16.63
N ASN A 289 -9.95 -19.66 15.49
CA ASN A 289 -9.79 -20.80 14.59
C ASN A 289 -10.25 -20.48 13.18
N VAL A 290 -9.91 -21.31 12.20
CA VAL A 290 -10.27 -21.14 10.78
C VAL A 290 -11.69 -21.62 10.43
N THR A 291 -12.26 -22.49 11.27
CA THR A 291 -13.57 -23.13 11.02
C THR A 291 -14.74 -22.33 11.58
N LEU A 292 -14.50 -21.18 12.23
CA LEU A 292 -15.48 -20.36 12.94
C LEU A 292 -16.32 -21.16 13.97
N ALA A 293 -15.74 -22.24 14.51
CA ALA A 293 -16.40 -23.08 15.49
C ALA A 293 -16.30 -22.47 16.90
N ALA A 294 -17.43 -22.44 17.63
CA ALA A 294 -17.43 -22.00 19.02
C ALA A 294 -16.57 -22.92 19.89
N PHE A 295 -15.97 -22.36 20.94
CA PHE A 295 -15.15 -23.08 21.94
C PHE A 295 -13.91 -23.82 21.37
N LYS A 296 -13.54 -23.54 20.11
CA LYS A 296 -12.32 -24.08 19.50
C LYS A 296 -11.25 -23.00 19.44
N PHE A 297 -10.07 -23.31 19.98
CA PHE A 297 -8.91 -22.39 19.98
C PHE A 297 -7.71 -23.07 19.30
N THR A 298 -7.05 -22.38 18.37
CA THR A 298 -5.88 -22.86 17.66
C THR A 298 -4.68 -21.96 18.02
N PRO A 299 -3.84 -22.35 18.99
CA PRO A 299 -2.79 -21.48 19.54
C PRO A 299 -1.81 -20.95 18.49
N SER A 300 -1.37 -21.79 17.54
CA SER A 300 -0.44 -21.39 16.48
C SER A 300 -1.02 -20.31 15.57
N LEU A 301 -2.29 -20.44 15.19
CA LEU A 301 -3.00 -19.44 14.38
C LEU A 301 -3.09 -18.09 15.12
N VAL A 302 -3.49 -18.13 16.39
CA VAL A 302 -3.62 -16.92 17.21
C VAL A 302 -2.27 -16.25 17.41
N LEU A 303 -1.22 -17.02 17.72
CA LEU A 303 0.13 -16.48 17.89
C LEU A 303 0.63 -15.81 16.61
N THR A 304 0.41 -16.42 15.45
CA THR A 304 0.76 -15.83 14.16
C THR A 304 0.03 -14.49 13.95
N GLN A 305 -1.28 -14.44 14.22
CA GLN A 305 -2.05 -13.19 14.11
C GLN A 305 -1.57 -12.10 15.07
N LEU A 306 -1.25 -12.45 16.31
CA LEU A 306 -0.72 -11.50 17.29
C LEU A 306 0.63 -10.91 16.86
N ARG A 307 1.50 -11.72 16.24
CA ARG A 307 2.76 -11.24 15.65
C ARG A 307 2.50 -10.35 14.44
N CYS A 308 1.71 -10.83 13.49
CA CYS A 308 1.39 -10.08 12.26
C CYS A 308 0.61 -8.78 12.50
N SER A 309 -0.05 -8.63 13.64
CA SER A 309 -0.74 -7.38 14.02
C SER A 309 0.12 -6.43 14.87
N GLY A 310 1.36 -6.79 15.20
CA GLY A 310 2.23 -6.02 16.10
C GLY A 310 1.70 -5.89 17.53
N THR A 311 0.72 -6.72 17.90
CA THR A 311 0.10 -6.65 19.24
C THR A 311 1.09 -7.07 20.33
N ILE A 312 1.97 -8.03 20.04
CA ILE A 312 2.97 -8.50 21.01
C ILE A 312 3.92 -7.36 21.38
N ASP A 313 4.42 -6.62 20.40
CA ASP A 313 5.32 -5.49 20.61
C ASP A 313 4.65 -4.40 21.46
N ALA A 314 3.40 -4.07 21.14
CA ALA A 314 2.62 -3.12 21.91
C ALA A 314 2.39 -3.56 23.37
N VAL A 315 2.11 -4.85 23.60
CA VAL A 315 1.93 -5.40 24.96
C VAL A 315 3.24 -5.39 25.74
N GLN A 316 4.36 -5.75 25.12
CA GLN A 316 5.68 -5.67 25.74
C GLN A 316 6.03 -4.25 26.16
N LEU A 317 5.69 -3.30 25.28
CA LEU A 317 5.84 -1.89 25.55
C LEU A 317 5.02 -1.45 26.77
N MET A 318 3.72 -1.77 26.77
CA MET A 318 2.82 -1.42 27.87
C MET A 318 3.21 -2.12 29.18
N ALA A 319 3.78 -3.33 29.13
CA ALA A 319 4.23 -4.05 30.31
C ALA A 319 5.42 -3.38 31.01
N GLY A 320 6.25 -2.66 30.24
CA GLY A 320 7.34 -1.83 30.78
C GLY A 320 6.90 -0.48 31.37
N ALA A 321 5.62 -0.13 31.19
CA ALA A 321 5.01 1.10 31.67
C ALA A 321 4.15 0.86 32.92
N TYR A 322 3.23 1.79 33.21
CA TYR A 322 2.27 1.63 34.33
C TYR A 322 0.93 1.06 33.79
N PRO A 323 0.73 -0.27 33.80
CA PRO A 323 -0.42 -0.90 33.18
C PRO A 323 -1.72 -0.71 33.96
N THR A 324 -1.62 -0.45 35.27
CA THR A 324 -2.78 -0.25 36.14
C THR A 324 -2.92 1.24 36.49
N ARG A 325 -4.08 1.79 36.19
CA ARG A 325 -4.40 3.20 36.41
C ARG A 325 -5.73 3.32 37.09
N ILE A 326 -5.79 4.11 38.16
CA ILE A 326 -7.00 4.37 38.91
C ILE A 326 -7.15 5.89 39.00
N PRO A 327 -8.28 6.47 38.54
CA PRO A 327 -8.55 7.89 38.70
C PRO A 327 -8.51 8.32 40.18
N TYR A 328 -7.91 9.47 40.45
CA TYR A 328 -7.84 10.02 41.82
C TYR A 328 -9.20 10.15 42.48
N GLU A 329 -10.23 10.55 41.72
CA GLU A 329 -11.63 10.60 42.18
C GLU A 329 -12.11 9.24 42.71
N SER A 330 -11.75 8.16 42.01
CA SER A 330 -12.14 6.80 42.43
C SER A 330 -11.41 6.40 43.72
N ILE A 331 -10.14 6.78 43.88
CA ILE A 331 -9.37 6.54 45.13
C ILE A 331 -9.96 7.38 46.24
N TYR A 332 -10.17 8.68 46.01
CA TYR A 332 -10.77 9.58 47.00
C TYR A 332 -12.15 9.08 47.42
N GLY A 333 -13.02 8.72 46.50
CA GLY A 333 -14.36 8.19 46.82
C GLY A 333 -14.33 6.91 47.67
N ARG A 334 -13.30 6.07 47.51
CA ARG A 334 -13.14 4.83 48.34
C ARG A 334 -12.60 5.08 49.73
N TYR A 335 -11.74 6.08 49.89
CA TYR A 335 -10.99 6.25 51.13
C TYR A 335 -11.30 7.56 51.87
N ALA A 336 -12.08 8.49 51.30
CA ALA A 336 -12.43 9.75 51.92
C ALA A 336 -13.07 9.62 53.30
N SER A 337 -13.78 8.52 53.56
CA SER A 337 -14.38 8.23 54.86
C SER A 337 -13.40 7.66 55.91
N GLN A 338 -12.14 7.35 55.46
CA GLN A 338 -11.11 6.80 56.30
C GLN A 338 -10.00 7.82 56.59
N MET A 339 -10.03 8.97 55.90
CA MET A 339 -9.18 10.12 56.12
C MET A 339 -9.86 11.12 57.05
#